data_6673e75614ec790c83485a8c5e4260fe
#
_entry.id   6673e75614ec790c83485a8c5e4260fe
#
_cell.length_a   1.000
_cell.length_b   1.000
_cell.length_c   1.000
_cell.angle_alpha   90.00
_cell.angle_beta   90.00
_cell.angle_gamma   90.00
#
_symmetry.space_group_name_H-M   'P 1'
#
loop_
_entity.id
_entity.type
_entity.pdbx_description
1 polymer ?
#
loop_
_entity_poly.entity_id
_entity_poly.type
_entity_poly.pdbx_seq_one_letter_code
_entity_poly.pdbx_strand_id
1 'polypeptide(L)'
;TIVGFIVLCFMKFNIGFDMGLVLAKGIVLSLLTVVFFMPAMILRMTPMIEKTSHRSFLPSFDKLSHGIYNSRRIVLILIAVLAIPAYTAQSMNDFLYGNDAVGASEGTTVYEDDELITAKFGRSNMMMAIVPDTSFIKEKQFTDELEDLPYMKSVTSLSGQLPEGVPEDFLPYSITSQLHKKDYARILIYVKSKGESKLAYQCSDEIQAIMKKYYPENSYLVGTTPSTQDIQTTITKDYSRVNVMSLIGVFVVVMWSFKSLIIPLLIMIPIEVAIFVNMAVPYIVGDTMIFIGYIIVSCIQ
;
A
#
# COMPACT_ATOMS: atom_id res chain seq x y z
N THR A 1 -13.16 -16.36 -5.75
CA THR A 1 -12.44 -15.30 -6.50
C THR A 1 -13.35 -14.11 -6.88
N ILE A 2 -14.50 -14.29 -7.60
CA ILE A 2 -15.40 -13.18 -7.96
C ILE A 2 -15.87 -12.41 -6.71
N VAL A 3 -16.26 -13.13 -5.67
CA VAL A 3 -16.72 -12.55 -4.41
C VAL A 3 -15.62 -11.72 -3.74
N GLY A 4 -14.37 -12.21 -3.73
CA GLY A 4 -13.24 -11.46 -3.20
C GLY A 4 -13.05 -10.11 -3.92
N PHE A 5 -13.17 -10.09 -5.26
CA PHE A 5 -13.05 -8.85 -6.03
C PHE A 5 -14.25 -7.92 -5.88
N ILE A 6 -15.47 -8.45 -5.71
CA ILE A 6 -16.64 -7.62 -5.40
C ILE A 6 -16.47 -6.95 -4.03
N VAL A 7 -15.89 -7.65 -3.06
CA VAL A 7 -15.63 -7.08 -1.73
C VAL A 7 -14.64 -5.90 -1.80
N LEU A 8 -13.67 -5.89 -2.72
CA LEU A 8 -12.80 -4.72 -2.93
C LEU A 8 -13.58 -3.44 -3.28
N CYS A 9 -14.72 -3.55 -3.92
CA CYS A 9 -15.56 -2.40 -4.24
C CYS A 9 -16.11 -1.69 -2.99
N PHE A 10 -16.03 -2.29 -1.81
CA PHE A 10 -16.44 -1.69 -0.53
C PHE A 10 -15.32 -0.94 0.18
N MET A 11 -14.11 -0.86 -0.41
CA MET A 11 -13.04 -0.01 0.10
C MET A 11 -13.42 1.46 -0.01
N LYS A 12 -13.00 2.26 0.97
CA LYS A 12 -13.11 3.72 0.91
C LYS A 12 -12.13 4.33 -0.10
N PHE A 13 -11.04 3.63 -0.36
CA PHE A 13 -10.02 4.08 -1.29
C PHE A 13 -10.43 3.71 -2.72
N ASN A 14 -10.52 4.69 -3.61
CA ASN A 14 -11.08 4.53 -4.98
C ASN A 14 -10.35 3.45 -5.80
N ILE A 15 -9.04 3.26 -5.60
CA ILE A 15 -8.29 2.19 -6.28
C ILE A 15 -8.91 0.81 -6.00
N GLY A 16 -9.40 0.55 -4.78
CA GLY A 16 -10.07 -0.70 -4.45
C GLY A 16 -11.32 -0.94 -5.30
N PHE A 17 -12.14 0.09 -5.48
CA PHE A 17 -13.33 0.01 -6.32
C PHE A 17 -12.99 -0.28 -7.79
N ASP A 18 -12.05 0.49 -8.37
CA ASP A 18 -11.65 0.34 -9.77
C ASP A 18 -11.04 -1.05 -10.03
N MET A 19 -10.14 -1.49 -9.17
CA MET A 19 -9.53 -2.82 -9.26
C MET A 19 -10.56 -3.93 -9.08
N GLY A 20 -11.44 -3.81 -8.06
CA GLY A 20 -12.47 -4.80 -7.78
C GLY A 20 -13.41 -4.98 -8.98
N LEU A 21 -13.85 -3.89 -9.58
CA LEU A 21 -14.75 -3.92 -10.74
C LEU A 21 -14.07 -4.52 -11.98
N VAL A 22 -12.84 -4.10 -12.29
CA VAL A 22 -12.10 -4.59 -13.47
C VAL A 22 -11.80 -6.08 -13.34
N LEU A 23 -11.33 -6.52 -12.18
CA LEU A 23 -10.97 -7.92 -11.93
C LEU A 23 -12.22 -8.82 -11.88
N ALA A 24 -13.30 -8.39 -11.22
CA ALA A 24 -14.56 -9.13 -11.18
C ALA A 24 -15.16 -9.29 -12.60
N LYS A 25 -15.18 -8.20 -13.38
CA LYS A 25 -15.62 -8.21 -14.78
C LYS A 25 -14.77 -9.17 -15.63
N GLY A 26 -13.45 -9.15 -15.46
CA GLY A 26 -12.54 -10.05 -16.18
C GLY A 26 -12.86 -11.52 -15.93
N ILE A 27 -13.11 -11.90 -14.66
CA ILE A 27 -13.46 -13.29 -14.32
C ILE A 27 -14.85 -13.67 -14.84
N VAL A 28 -15.83 -12.79 -14.77
CA VAL A 28 -17.17 -13.05 -15.33
C VAL A 28 -17.08 -13.30 -16.83
N LEU A 29 -16.37 -12.46 -17.57
CA LEU A 29 -16.16 -12.65 -19.01
C LEU A 29 -15.40 -13.93 -19.32
N SER A 30 -14.37 -14.25 -18.54
CA SER A 30 -13.63 -15.51 -18.66
C SER A 30 -14.54 -16.73 -18.44
N LEU A 31 -15.37 -16.69 -17.40
CA LEU A 31 -16.35 -17.76 -17.12
C LEU A 31 -17.34 -17.93 -18.26
N LEU A 32 -17.89 -16.84 -18.77
CA LEU A 32 -18.81 -16.89 -19.92
C LEU A 32 -18.12 -17.49 -21.16
N THR A 33 -16.89 -17.08 -21.44
CA THR A 33 -16.10 -17.62 -22.55
C THR A 33 -15.88 -19.13 -22.38
N VAL A 34 -15.48 -19.58 -21.19
CA VAL A 34 -15.24 -21.01 -20.92
C VAL A 34 -16.54 -21.80 -21.04
N VAL A 35 -17.66 -21.31 -20.49
CA VAL A 35 -18.94 -22.06 -20.51
C VAL A 35 -19.55 -22.13 -21.91
N PHE A 36 -19.50 -21.05 -22.67
CA PHE A 36 -20.17 -20.99 -23.98
C PHE A 36 -19.27 -21.32 -25.15
N PHE A 37 -18.05 -20.81 -25.18
CA PHE A 37 -17.16 -20.93 -26.33
C PHE A 37 -16.33 -22.22 -26.30
N MET A 38 -15.82 -22.61 -25.11
CA MET A 38 -14.92 -23.77 -25.02
C MET A 38 -15.56 -25.10 -25.46
N PRO A 39 -16.81 -25.45 -25.06
CA PRO A 39 -17.43 -26.68 -25.55
C PRO A 39 -17.61 -26.72 -27.05
N ALA A 40 -18.05 -25.62 -27.65
CA ALA A 40 -18.23 -25.53 -29.11
C ALA A 40 -16.88 -25.68 -29.85
N MET A 41 -15.83 -25.05 -29.30
CA MET A 41 -14.48 -25.15 -29.88
C MET A 41 -13.90 -26.57 -29.75
N ILE A 42 -14.05 -27.22 -28.60
CA ILE A 42 -13.60 -28.60 -28.37
C ILE A 42 -14.28 -29.54 -29.36
N LEU A 43 -15.61 -29.49 -29.49
CA LEU A 43 -16.36 -30.33 -30.43
C LEU A 43 -15.89 -30.16 -31.86
N ARG A 44 -15.62 -28.92 -32.28
CA ARG A 44 -15.14 -28.66 -33.64
C ARG A 44 -13.69 -29.11 -33.87
N MET A 45 -12.87 -29.07 -32.85
CA MET A 45 -11.45 -29.41 -32.93
C MET A 45 -11.15 -30.86 -32.54
N THR A 46 -12.15 -31.66 -32.14
CA THR A 46 -11.99 -33.08 -31.77
C THR A 46 -11.15 -33.88 -32.77
N PRO A 47 -11.42 -33.83 -34.10
CA PRO A 47 -10.63 -34.63 -35.05
C PRO A 47 -9.15 -34.17 -35.10
N MET A 48 -8.87 -32.92 -34.82
CA MET A 48 -7.51 -32.39 -34.78
C MET A 48 -6.80 -32.78 -33.46
N ILE A 49 -7.53 -32.76 -32.37
CA ILE A 49 -7.05 -33.16 -31.02
C ILE A 49 -6.70 -34.67 -31.05
N GLU A 50 -7.56 -35.51 -31.62
CA GLU A 50 -7.32 -36.96 -31.75
C GLU A 50 -6.10 -37.24 -32.60
N LYS A 51 -5.93 -36.51 -33.72
CA LYS A 51 -4.81 -36.68 -34.64
C LYS A 51 -3.46 -36.26 -34.04
N THR A 52 -3.49 -35.28 -33.13
CA THR A 52 -2.29 -34.78 -32.41
C THR A 52 -2.12 -35.39 -31.02
N SER A 53 -2.95 -36.35 -30.65
CA SER A 53 -2.88 -37.03 -29.37
C SER A 53 -1.55 -37.78 -29.22
N HIS A 54 -0.86 -37.52 -28.15
CA HIS A 54 0.38 -38.18 -27.79
C HIS A 54 0.37 -38.62 -26.32
N ARG A 55 1.27 -39.50 -25.96
CA ARG A 55 1.41 -39.97 -24.59
C ARG A 55 1.73 -38.79 -23.67
N SER A 56 1.06 -38.73 -22.49
CA SER A 56 1.31 -37.70 -21.49
C SER A 56 2.80 -37.65 -21.14
N PHE A 57 3.38 -36.42 -21.16
CA PHE A 57 4.75 -36.17 -20.66
C PHE A 57 4.81 -36.16 -19.14
N LEU A 58 3.67 -35.94 -18.47
CA LEU A 58 3.62 -35.94 -17.03
C LEU A 58 3.56 -37.38 -16.50
N PRO A 59 4.42 -37.73 -15.54
CA PRO A 59 4.34 -39.02 -14.86
C PRO A 59 3.02 -39.10 -14.07
N SER A 60 2.52 -40.32 -13.81
CA SER A 60 1.38 -40.49 -12.94
C SER A 60 1.71 -40.04 -11.51
N PHE A 61 0.82 -39.24 -10.93
CA PHE A 61 0.98 -38.74 -9.57
C PHE A 61 0.58 -39.75 -8.48
N ASP A 62 0.30 -41.00 -8.84
CA ASP A 62 -0.16 -42.02 -7.89
C ASP A 62 0.81 -42.25 -6.74
N LYS A 63 2.11 -42.32 -7.03
CA LYS A 63 3.14 -42.47 -6.00
C LYS A 63 3.23 -41.27 -5.05
N LEU A 64 3.10 -40.04 -5.62
CA LEU A 64 3.10 -38.81 -4.86
C LEU A 64 1.84 -38.73 -3.98
N SER A 65 0.69 -39.01 -4.54
CA SER A 65 -0.59 -39.04 -3.83
C SER A 65 -0.59 -40.03 -2.67
N HIS A 66 -0.06 -41.25 -2.90
CA HIS A 66 0.07 -42.27 -1.87
C HIS A 66 1.06 -41.86 -0.78
N GLY A 67 2.17 -41.23 -1.16
CA GLY A 67 3.15 -40.64 -0.22
C GLY A 67 2.52 -39.59 0.68
N ILE A 68 1.80 -38.63 0.09
CA ILE A 68 1.11 -37.57 0.83
C ILE A 68 0.04 -38.15 1.77
N TYR A 69 -0.72 -39.15 1.31
CA TYR A 69 -1.74 -39.80 2.13
C TYR A 69 -1.13 -40.52 3.34
N ASN A 70 -0.03 -41.23 3.17
CA ASN A 70 0.69 -41.88 4.26
C ASN A 70 1.29 -40.87 5.26
N SER A 71 1.78 -39.73 4.74
CA SER A 71 2.41 -38.66 5.53
C SER A 71 1.42 -37.60 6.02
N ARG A 72 0.10 -37.79 5.85
CA ARG A 72 -0.94 -36.78 6.13
C ARG A 72 -0.82 -36.11 7.50
N ARG A 73 -0.46 -36.88 8.55
CA ARG A 73 -0.29 -36.33 9.91
C ARG A 73 0.91 -35.40 9.98
N ILE A 74 2.01 -35.77 9.34
CA ILE A 74 3.24 -34.97 9.27
C ILE A 74 2.95 -33.68 8.50
N VAL A 75 2.25 -33.77 7.36
CA VAL A 75 1.87 -32.60 6.54
C VAL A 75 0.97 -31.65 7.33
N LEU A 76 -0.02 -32.15 8.07
CA LEU A 76 -0.87 -31.30 8.91
C LEU A 76 -0.10 -30.60 10.03
N ILE A 77 0.84 -31.31 10.69
CA ILE A 77 1.70 -30.72 11.70
C ILE A 77 2.62 -29.66 11.07
N LEU A 78 3.20 -29.94 9.92
CA LEU A 78 4.04 -29.00 9.19
C LEU A 78 3.28 -27.71 8.84
N ILE A 79 2.07 -27.82 8.32
CA ILE A 79 1.20 -26.68 8.00
C ILE A 79 0.91 -25.88 9.27
N ALA A 80 0.53 -26.53 10.35
CA ALA A 80 0.23 -25.87 11.62
C ALA A 80 1.47 -25.15 12.22
N VAL A 81 2.65 -25.75 12.12
CA VAL A 81 3.91 -25.18 12.60
C VAL A 81 4.36 -23.99 11.71
N LEU A 82 4.13 -24.07 10.39
CA LEU A 82 4.47 -22.99 9.48
C LEU A 82 3.50 -21.81 9.55
N ALA A 83 2.26 -22.02 9.91
CA ALA A 83 1.23 -20.99 9.94
C ALA A 83 1.60 -19.80 10.86
N ILE A 84 2.09 -20.10 12.08
CA ILE A 84 2.41 -19.05 13.06
C ILE A 84 3.58 -18.19 12.62
N PRO A 85 4.78 -18.73 12.27
CA PRO A 85 5.91 -17.92 11.82
C PRO A 85 5.61 -17.21 10.49
N ALA A 86 4.87 -17.82 9.58
CA ALA A 86 4.47 -17.17 8.33
C ALA A 86 3.55 -15.98 8.57
N TYR A 87 2.56 -16.12 9.47
CA TYR A 87 1.69 -15.02 9.86
C TYR A 87 2.45 -13.87 10.53
N THR A 88 3.40 -14.18 11.43
CA THR A 88 4.22 -13.15 12.06
C THR A 88 5.13 -12.45 11.06
N ALA A 89 5.80 -13.19 10.18
CA ALA A 89 6.66 -12.64 9.13
C ALA A 89 5.87 -11.73 8.16
N GLN A 90 4.68 -12.18 7.71
CA GLN A 90 3.81 -11.36 6.87
C GLN A 90 3.40 -10.05 7.55
N SER A 91 3.14 -10.06 8.88
CA SER A 91 2.76 -8.86 9.62
C SER A 91 3.91 -7.86 9.81
N MET A 92 5.14 -8.29 9.57
CA MET A 92 6.36 -7.48 9.69
C MET A 92 6.83 -6.91 8.35
N ASN A 93 6.11 -7.16 7.25
CA ASN A 93 6.43 -6.56 5.95
C ASN A 93 6.37 -5.04 6.01
N ASP A 94 7.36 -4.40 5.39
CA ASP A 94 7.34 -2.97 5.13
C ASP A 94 6.66 -2.72 3.76
N PHE A 95 5.60 -1.91 3.78
CA PHE A 95 4.83 -1.58 2.57
C PHE A 95 5.12 -0.15 2.12
N LEU A 96 5.22 0.03 0.81
CA LEU A 96 5.30 1.32 0.15
C LEU A 96 3.90 1.75 -0.32
N TYR A 97 3.51 2.98 0.03
CA TYR A 97 2.17 3.52 -0.24
C TYR A 97 2.19 4.72 -1.19
N GLY A 98 3.32 5.40 -1.33
CA GLY A 98 3.47 6.64 -2.07
C GLY A 98 4.29 6.48 -3.36
N ASN A 99 4.89 7.59 -3.78
CA ASN A 99 5.66 7.66 -5.02
C ASN A 99 6.91 6.78 -5.01
N ASP A 100 7.47 6.49 -3.84
CA ASP A 100 8.62 5.58 -3.69
C ASP A 100 8.26 4.14 -4.12
N ALA A 101 6.95 3.80 -4.13
CA ALA A 101 6.44 2.52 -4.65
C ALA A 101 6.60 2.36 -6.18
N VAL A 102 6.69 3.46 -6.91
CA VAL A 102 6.81 3.52 -8.38
C VAL A 102 8.22 3.99 -8.78
N GLY A 103 9.14 4.01 -7.82
CA GLY A 103 10.51 4.47 -8.00
C GLY A 103 11.25 3.75 -9.14
N ALA A 104 12.23 4.41 -9.69
CA ALA A 104 13.06 3.84 -10.75
C ALA A 104 13.90 2.68 -10.21
N SER A 105 13.97 1.59 -10.96
CA SER A 105 14.78 0.43 -10.63
C SER A 105 16.27 0.74 -10.81
N GLU A 106 17.13 0.07 -10.05
CA GLU A 106 18.58 0.11 -10.23
C GLU A 106 18.97 -0.16 -11.71
N GLY A 107 19.93 0.63 -12.22
CA GLY A 107 20.38 0.55 -13.62
C GLY A 107 19.54 1.34 -14.61
N THR A 108 18.56 2.13 -14.15
CA THR A 108 17.89 3.12 -14.98
C THR A 108 18.53 4.50 -14.84
N THR A 109 18.51 5.30 -15.92
CA THR A 109 19.04 6.68 -15.91
C THR A 109 18.40 7.53 -14.80
N VAL A 110 17.13 7.34 -14.53
CA VAL A 110 16.41 8.09 -13.48
C VAL A 110 16.95 7.72 -12.08
N TYR A 111 17.28 6.45 -11.85
CA TYR A 111 17.89 6.02 -10.59
C TYR A 111 19.29 6.60 -10.40
N GLU A 112 20.13 6.57 -11.47
CA GLU A 112 21.49 7.11 -11.45
C GLU A 112 21.48 8.63 -11.23
N ASP A 113 20.57 9.36 -11.88
CA ASP A 113 20.40 10.80 -11.71
C ASP A 113 19.93 11.15 -10.29
N ASP A 114 19.01 10.41 -9.70
CA ASP A 114 18.55 10.61 -8.32
C ASP A 114 19.68 10.39 -7.30
N GLU A 115 20.49 9.35 -7.51
CA GLU A 115 21.66 9.08 -6.67
C GLU A 115 22.70 10.21 -6.79
N LEU A 116 22.96 10.72 -8.00
CA LEU A 116 23.88 11.85 -8.22
C LEU A 116 23.37 13.14 -7.58
N ILE A 117 22.09 13.44 -7.69
CA ILE A 117 21.44 14.59 -7.04
C ILE A 117 21.52 14.44 -5.53
N THR A 118 21.19 13.27 -5.03
CA THR A 118 21.24 12.95 -3.59
C THR A 118 22.65 13.08 -3.02
N ALA A 119 23.67 12.61 -3.76
CA ALA A 119 25.05 12.73 -3.33
C ALA A 119 25.55 14.17 -3.26
N LYS A 120 25.09 15.05 -4.18
CA LYS A 120 25.52 16.46 -4.25
C LYS A 120 24.75 17.38 -3.30
N PHE A 121 23.44 17.21 -3.19
CA PHE A 121 22.55 18.15 -2.50
C PHE A 121 21.97 17.60 -1.20
N GLY A 122 22.17 16.32 -0.94
CA GLY A 122 21.52 15.60 0.15
C GLY A 122 20.04 15.37 -0.10
N ARG A 123 19.46 14.44 0.62
CA ARG A 123 18.01 14.19 0.53
C ARG A 123 17.24 15.37 1.12
N SER A 124 16.10 15.65 0.49
CA SER A 124 15.23 16.74 0.91
C SER A 124 13.79 16.34 0.69
N ASN A 125 13.06 16.23 1.77
CA ASN A 125 11.62 15.94 1.78
C ASN A 125 10.87 17.22 2.14
N MET A 126 10.00 17.68 1.25
CA MET A 126 9.25 18.92 1.43
C MET A 126 7.87 18.62 1.99
N MET A 127 7.55 19.31 3.08
CA MET A 127 6.21 19.40 3.65
C MET A 127 5.81 20.88 3.69
N MET A 128 4.52 21.16 3.76
CA MET A 128 4.00 22.51 3.83
C MET A 128 2.93 22.56 4.92
N ALA A 129 3.15 23.42 5.91
CA ALA A 129 2.13 23.77 6.88
C ALA A 129 1.28 24.92 6.33
N ILE A 130 -0.03 24.74 6.34
CA ILE A 130 -1.04 25.77 6.04
C ILE A 130 -1.71 26.11 7.37
N VAL A 131 -1.49 27.31 7.86
CA VAL A 131 -1.97 27.76 9.16
C VAL A 131 -2.76 29.05 9.02
N PRO A 132 -3.72 29.35 9.93
CA PRO A 132 -4.42 30.62 9.92
C PRO A 132 -3.45 31.80 10.10
N ASP A 133 -3.59 32.81 9.26
CA ASP A 133 -2.82 34.06 9.35
C ASP A 133 -3.38 34.93 10.47
N THR A 134 -2.91 34.69 11.70
CA THR A 134 -3.42 35.37 12.90
C THR A 134 -2.43 36.33 13.53
N SER A 135 -1.12 36.02 13.48
CA SER A 135 -0.10 36.82 14.15
C SER A 135 1.30 36.44 13.64
N PHE A 136 2.03 37.43 13.17
CA PHE A 136 3.42 37.33 12.74
C PHE A 136 4.36 36.77 13.84
N ILE A 137 4.16 37.22 15.08
CA ILE A 137 4.94 36.74 16.24
C ILE A 137 4.71 35.26 16.48
N LYS A 138 3.48 34.82 16.36
CA LYS A 138 3.09 33.40 16.54
C LYS A 138 3.66 32.52 15.43
N GLU A 139 3.64 33.02 14.18
CA GLU A 139 4.27 32.35 13.06
C GLU A 139 5.78 32.20 13.27
N LYS A 140 6.45 33.29 13.72
CA LYS A 140 7.88 33.25 14.03
C LYS A 140 8.21 32.23 15.12
N GLN A 141 7.49 32.25 16.25
CA GLN A 141 7.71 31.29 17.33
C GLN A 141 7.52 29.83 16.85
N PHE A 142 6.53 29.59 16.00
CA PHE A 142 6.30 28.28 15.41
C PHE A 142 7.44 27.85 14.49
N THR A 143 7.93 28.75 13.63
CA THR A 143 9.04 28.45 12.72
C THR A 143 10.36 28.28 13.45
N ASP A 144 10.65 29.09 14.46
CA ASP A 144 11.85 28.96 15.29
C ASP A 144 11.88 27.60 16.03
N GLU A 145 10.75 27.16 16.61
CA GLU A 145 10.65 25.83 17.25
C GLU A 145 10.84 24.68 16.24
N LEU A 146 10.41 24.85 14.99
CA LEU A 146 10.65 23.86 13.93
C LEU A 146 12.12 23.83 13.49
N GLU A 147 12.79 24.99 13.39
CA GLU A 147 14.19 25.07 12.97
C GLU A 147 15.14 24.44 13.99
N ASP A 148 14.78 24.43 15.26
CA ASP A 148 15.56 23.80 16.33
C ASP A 148 15.58 22.25 16.25
N LEU A 149 14.73 21.64 15.41
CA LEU A 149 14.67 20.19 15.29
C LEU A 149 15.90 19.63 14.52
N PRO A 150 16.54 18.56 15.01
CA PRO A 150 17.85 18.10 14.49
C PRO A 150 17.79 17.57 13.05
N TYR A 151 16.63 17.13 12.59
CA TYR A 151 16.41 16.60 11.26
C TYR A 151 15.95 17.68 10.25
N MET A 152 15.78 18.92 10.71
CA MET A 152 15.34 20.01 9.85
C MET A 152 16.48 20.44 8.91
N LYS A 153 16.15 20.71 7.66
CA LYS A 153 17.07 21.25 6.65
C LYS A 153 16.90 22.77 6.53
N SER A 154 15.67 23.20 6.40
CA SER A 154 15.29 24.63 6.39
C SER A 154 13.78 24.77 6.58
N VAL A 155 13.35 25.87 7.16
CA VAL A 155 11.96 26.30 7.21
C VAL A 155 11.87 27.66 6.49
N THR A 156 10.88 27.82 5.63
CA THR A 156 10.66 29.07 4.89
C THR A 156 9.27 29.58 5.19
N SER A 157 9.19 30.69 5.90
CA SER A 157 7.96 31.41 6.22
C SER A 157 8.12 32.88 5.92
N LEU A 158 7.04 33.64 5.92
CA LEU A 158 7.13 35.08 5.73
C LEU A 158 7.85 35.74 6.94
N SER A 159 7.53 35.28 8.15
CA SER A 159 8.15 35.75 9.38
C SER A 159 9.65 35.45 9.47
N GLY A 160 10.10 34.33 8.89
CA GLY A 160 11.52 33.97 8.83
C GLY A 160 12.34 34.74 7.78
N GLN A 161 11.67 35.32 6.76
CA GLN A 161 12.32 36.10 5.69
C GLN A 161 12.50 37.58 6.07
N LEU A 162 11.80 38.05 7.08
CA LEU A 162 11.85 39.44 7.51
C LEU A 162 12.83 39.63 8.68
N PRO A 163 13.75 40.60 8.59
CA PRO A 163 14.52 41.03 9.75
C PRO A 163 13.60 41.53 10.87
N GLU A 164 14.03 41.39 12.13
CA GLU A 164 13.26 41.85 13.26
C GLU A 164 12.91 43.35 13.19
N GLY A 165 11.64 43.67 13.34
CA GLY A 165 11.14 45.06 13.32
C GLY A 165 10.82 45.63 11.95
N VAL A 166 10.95 44.84 10.87
CA VAL A 166 10.56 45.28 9.51
C VAL A 166 9.10 44.90 9.29
N PRO A 167 8.20 45.85 8.98
CA PRO A 167 6.81 45.56 8.63
C PRO A 167 6.70 44.78 7.32
N GLU A 168 5.67 43.95 7.21
CA GLU A 168 5.37 43.11 6.04
C GLU A 168 5.21 43.93 4.74
N ASP A 169 4.72 45.15 4.85
CA ASP A 169 4.51 46.09 3.74
C ASP A 169 5.80 46.45 2.97
N PHE A 170 6.96 46.17 3.54
CA PHE A 170 8.26 46.41 2.85
C PHE A 170 8.64 45.28 1.88
N LEU A 171 7.93 44.13 1.94
CA LEU A 171 8.20 43.05 1.01
C LEU A 171 7.41 43.23 -0.28
N PRO A 172 8.02 42.87 -1.45
CA PRO A 172 7.31 42.86 -2.73
C PRO A 172 6.08 41.92 -2.65
N TYR A 173 4.95 42.37 -3.18
CA TYR A 173 3.71 41.59 -3.24
C TYR A 173 3.91 40.20 -3.90
N SER A 174 4.88 40.08 -4.80
CA SER A 174 5.24 38.79 -5.42
C SER A 174 5.75 37.74 -4.42
N ILE A 175 6.34 38.17 -3.30
CA ILE A 175 6.82 37.28 -2.24
C ILE A 175 5.72 37.06 -1.21
N THR A 176 5.09 38.13 -0.72
CA THR A 176 4.04 38.03 0.29
C THR A 176 2.87 37.20 -0.21
N SER A 177 2.43 37.36 -1.47
CA SER A 177 1.33 36.61 -2.06
C SER A 177 1.60 35.11 -2.27
N GLN A 178 2.86 34.69 -2.24
CA GLN A 178 3.24 33.28 -2.32
C GLN A 178 3.16 32.59 -0.94
N LEU A 179 3.48 33.31 0.12
CA LEU A 179 3.52 32.78 1.48
C LEU A 179 2.25 33.08 2.28
N HIS A 180 1.67 34.28 2.11
CA HIS A 180 0.40 34.65 2.70
C HIS A 180 -0.68 34.84 1.63
N LYS A 181 -1.84 34.21 1.81
CA LYS A 181 -2.96 34.37 0.89
C LYS A 181 -4.29 34.23 1.60
N LYS A 182 -5.10 35.27 1.52
CA LYS A 182 -6.37 35.38 2.26
C LYS A 182 -6.11 35.27 3.76
N ASP A 183 -6.75 34.30 4.41
CA ASP A 183 -6.70 34.08 5.85
C ASP A 183 -5.68 32.99 6.25
N TYR A 184 -4.76 32.62 5.34
CA TYR A 184 -3.82 31.52 5.55
C TYR A 184 -2.37 31.90 5.21
N ALA A 185 -1.46 31.50 6.09
CA ALA A 185 -0.03 31.49 5.89
C ALA A 185 0.44 30.11 5.43
N ARG A 186 1.41 30.06 4.52
CA ARG A 186 2.09 28.87 4.03
C ARG A 186 3.52 28.85 4.50
N ILE A 187 3.89 27.78 5.21
CA ILE A 187 5.24 27.58 5.73
C ILE A 187 5.81 26.34 5.07
N LEU A 188 6.89 26.50 4.32
CA LEU A 188 7.58 25.42 3.63
C LEU A 188 8.62 24.81 4.56
N ILE A 189 8.53 23.51 4.77
CA ILE A 189 9.35 22.76 5.71
C ILE A 189 10.15 21.70 4.93
N TYR A 190 11.47 21.78 5.00
CA TYR A 190 12.36 20.84 4.34
C TYR A 190 13.05 19.96 5.40
N VAL A 191 12.86 18.66 5.30
CA VAL A 191 13.37 17.65 6.25
C VAL A 191 14.44 16.80 5.57
N LYS A 192 15.50 16.44 6.31
CA LYS A 192 16.60 15.58 5.84
C LYS A 192 16.17 14.10 5.88
N SER A 193 15.18 13.73 5.06
CA SER A 193 14.69 12.35 4.99
C SER A 193 14.24 11.98 3.58
N LYS A 194 14.01 10.69 3.32
CA LYS A 194 13.21 10.23 2.16
C LYS A 194 11.75 10.61 2.39
N GLY A 195 10.96 10.69 1.32
CA GLY A 195 9.53 10.98 1.40
C GLY A 195 8.75 9.92 2.18
N GLU A 196 9.14 8.67 2.04
CA GLU A 196 8.49 7.52 2.65
C GLU A 196 9.50 6.69 3.45
N SER A 197 9.58 6.97 4.76
CA SER A 197 10.43 6.25 5.70
C SER A 197 9.90 6.39 7.13
N LYS A 198 10.28 5.48 8.03
CA LYS A 198 9.91 5.55 9.46
C LYS A 198 10.32 6.90 10.08
N LEU A 199 11.50 7.39 9.72
CA LEU A 199 11.97 8.71 10.16
C LEU A 199 11.07 9.84 9.63
N ALA A 200 10.70 9.80 8.34
CA ALA A 200 9.83 10.82 7.75
C ALA A 200 8.46 10.88 8.45
N TYR A 201 7.89 9.72 8.76
CA TYR A 201 6.61 9.64 9.48
C TYR A 201 6.71 10.18 10.90
N GLN A 202 7.78 9.85 11.63
CA GLN A 202 8.03 10.43 12.97
C GLN A 202 8.19 11.95 12.90
N CYS A 203 8.96 12.47 11.94
CA CYS A 203 9.09 13.90 11.69
C CYS A 203 7.75 14.55 11.39
N SER A 204 6.92 13.92 10.55
CA SER A 204 5.58 14.41 10.21
C SER A 204 4.68 14.50 11.45
N ASP A 205 4.67 13.46 12.29
CA ASP A 205 3.89 13.43 13.53
C ASP A 205 4.34 14.52 14.52
N GLU A 206 5.65 14.73 14.68
CA GLU A 206 6.21 15.74 15.57
C GLU A 206 5.92 17.16 15.06
N ILE A 207 6.11 17.42 13.76
CA ILE A 207 5.74 18.69 13.12
C ILE A 207 4.25 18.97 13.29
N GLN A 208 3.40 17.95 13.12
CA GLN A 208 1.97 18.09 13.30
C GLN A 208 1.58 18.37 14.75
N ALA A 209 2.29 17.78 15.73
CA ALA A 209 2.08 18.03 17.15
C ALA A 209 2.46 19.48 17.53
N ILE A 210 3.62 19.97 17.05
CA ILE A 210 4.06 21.35 17.24
C ILE A 210 3.07 22.31 16.54
N MET A 211 2.64 22.00 15.31
CA MET A 211 1.66 22.81 14.60
C MET A 211 0.35 22.94 15.38
N LYS A 212 -0.16 21.87 15.94
CA LYS A 212 -1.39 21.90 16.78
C LYS A 212 -1.22 22.63 18.10
N LYS A 213 -0.02 22.68 18.66
CA LYS A 213 0.29 23.48 19.87
C LYS A 213 0.08 24.97 19.61
N TYR A 214 0.52 25.46 18.44
CA TYR A 214 0.35 26.87 18.05
C TYR A 214 -1.00 27.13 17.36
N TYR A 215 -1.45 26.23 16.51
CA TYR A 215 -2.65 26.34 15.68
C TYR A 215 -3.56 25.13 15.85
N PRO A 216 -4.34 25.06 16.95
CA PRO A 216 -5.17 23.90 17.26
C PRO A 216 -6.30 23.66 16.23
N GLU A 217 -6.77 24.73 15.56
CA GLU A 217 -7.87 24.69 14.62
C GLU A 217 -7.43 25.20 13.24
N ASN A 218 -8.05 24.68 12.19
CA ASN A 218 -7.87 25.10 10.79
C ASN A 218 -6.40 25.08 10.32
N SER A 219 -5.57 24.19 10.89
CA SER A 219 -4.19 23.98 10.46
C SER A 219 -4.04 22.64 9.76
N TYR A 220 -3.28 22.63 8.66
CA TYR A 220 -3.11 21.47 7.79
C TYR A 220 -1.65 21.28 7.45
N LEU A 221 -1.13 20.07 7.64
CA LEU A 221 0.16 19.66 7.15
C LEU A 221 -0.02 18.88 5.86
N VAL A 222 0.56 19.36 4.76
CA VAL A 222 0.44 18.77 3.43
C VAL A 222 1.82 18.49 2.85
N GLY A 223 1.92 17.51 1.96
CA GLY A 223 3.17 17.06 1.37
C GLY A 223 3.14 15.56 1.10
N THR A 224 4.22 15.04 0.51
CA THR A 224 4.29 13.62 0.19
C THR A 224 4.15 12.75 1.44
N THR A 225 4.91 13.02 2.49
CA THR A 225 4.90 12.21 3.71
C THR A 225 3.57 12.22 4.45
N PRO A 226 2.95 13.39 4.79
CA PRO A 226 1.64 13.40 5.43
C PRO A 226 0.57 12.70 4.58
N SER A 227 0.55 12.94 3.27
CA SER A 227 -0.41 12.29 2.37
C SER A 227 -0.23 10.77 2.32
N THR A 228 1.01 10.28 2.27
CA THR A 228 1.30 8.86 2.28
C THR A 228 0.92 8.21 3.61
N GLN A 229 1.11 8.92 4.72
CA GLN A 229 0.72 8.47 6.06
C GLN A 229 -0.81 8.35 6.20
N ASP A 230 -1.56 9.30 5.65
CA ASP A 230 -3.02 9.23 5.59
C ASP A 230 -3.51 8.06 4.72
N ILE A 231 -2.87 7.86 3.56
CA ILE A 231 -3.13 6.72 2.69
C ILE A 231 -2.86 5.41 3.44
N GLN A 232 -1.71 5.27 4.09
CA GLN A 232 -1.35 4.09 4.89
C GLN A 232 -2.41 3.79 5.95
N THR A 233 -2.80 4.80 6.73
CA THR A 233 -3.79 4.65 7.81
C THR A 233 -5.14 4.22 7.26
N THR A 234 -5.59 4.82 6.15
CA THR A 234 -6.87 4.50 5.51
C THR A 234 -6.85 3.10 4.93
N ILE A 235 -5.81 2.74 4.19
CA ILE A 235 -5.68 1.43 3.54
C ILE A 235 -5.57 0.31 4.56
N THR A 236 -4.80 0.49 5.64
CA THR A 236 -4.67 -0.54 6.68
C THR A 236 -6.02 -0.86 7.33
N LYS A 237 -6.84 0.15 7.58
CA LYS A 237 -8.20 -0.02 8.12
C LYS A 237 -9.14 -0.69 7.11
N ASP A 238 -9.11 -0.24 5.86
CA ASP A 238 -9.94 -0.78 4.80
C ASP A 238 -9.55 -2.23 4.48
N TYR A 239 -8.25 -2.53 4.44
CA TYR A 239 -7.73 -3.86 4.21
C TYR A 239 -8.25 -4.88 5.24
N SER A 240 -8.18 -4.54 6.53
CA SER A 240 -8.69 -5.44 7.58
C SER A 240 -10.17 -5.79 7.39
N ARG A 241 -10.99 -4.80 7.01
CA ARG A 241 -12.42 -5.00 6.72
C ARG A 241 -12.63 -5.89 5.49
N VAL A 242 -11.94 -5.55 4.40
CA VAL A 242 -12.05 -6.27 3.12
C VAL A 242 -11.62 -7.72 3.27
N ASN A 243 -10.51 -7.97 3.98
CA ASN A 243 -10.02 -9.32 4.21
C ASN A 243 -11.05 -10.18 4.96
N VAL A 244 -11.61 -9.67 6.05
CA VAL A 244 -12.67 -10.38 6.81
C VAL A 244 -13.92 -10.60 5.96
N MET A 245 -14.35 -9.59 5.20
CA MET A 245 -15.51 -9.72 4.31
C MET A 245 -15.26 -10.73 3.18
N SER A 246 -14.06 -10.77 2.62
CA SER A 246 -13.66 -11.75 1.60
C SER A 246 -13.69 -13.16 2.15
N LEU A 247 -13.08 -13.40 3.31
CA LEU A 247 -13.12 -14.68 4.00
C LEU A 247 -14.55 -15.18 4.24
N ILE A 248 -15.42 -14.32 4.79
CA ILE A 248 -16.82 -14.65 5.01
C ILE A 248 -17.53 -14.94 3.68
N GLY A 249 -17.30 -14.11 2.66
CA GLY A 249 -17.92 -14.27 1.35
C GLY A 249 -17.53 -15.58 0.68
N VAL A 250 -16.25 -15.93 0.67
CA VAL A 250 -15.75 -17.20 0.13
C VAL A 250 -16.29 -18.38 0.95
N PHE A 251 -16.28 -18.28 2.27
CA PHE A 251 -16.85 -19.30 3.16
C PHE A 251 -18.31 -19.61 2.82
N VAL A 252 -19.14 -18.57 2.68
CA VAL A 252 -20.57 -18.71 2.36
C VAL A 252 -20.76 -19.37 0.98
N VAL A 253 -20.01 -18.98 -0.04
CA VAL A 253 -20.12 -19.54 -1.38
C VAL A 253 -19.73 -21.01 -1.40
N VAL A 254 -18.62 -21.38 -0.75
CA VAL A 254 -18.15 -22.77 -0.67
C VAL A 254 -19.13 -23.61 0.16
N MET A 255 -19.62 -23.06 1.27
CA MET A 255 -20.65 -23.70 2.10
C MET A 255 -21.92 -24.01 1.29
N TRP A 256 -22.38 -23.05 0.51
CA TRP A 256 -23.56 -23.25 -0.36
C TRP A 256 -23.31 -24.33 -1.42
N SER A 257 -22.14 -24.27 -2.06
CA SER A 257 -21.76 -25.21 -3.12
C SER A 257 -21.69 -26.65 -2.63
N PHE A 258 -21.06 -26.86 -1.47
CA PHE A 258 -20.85 -28.21 -0.91
C PHE A 258 -21.90 -28.63 0.10
N LYS A 259 -22.83 -27.75 0.46
CA LYS A 259 -23.87 -28.00 1.49
C LYS A 259 -23.31 -28.57 2.81
N SER A 260 -22.13 -28.09 3.20
CA SER A 260 -21.39 -28.52 4.39
C SER A 260 -20.69 -27.35 5.04
N LEU A 261 -20.68 -27.28 6.38
CA LEU A 261 -19.94 -26.29 7.15
C LEU A 261 -18.44 -26.64 7.33
N ILE A 262 -18.12 -27.92 7.26
CA ILE A 262 -16.76 -28.42 7.55
C ILE A 262 -15.88 -28.30 6.32
N ILE A 263 -16.42 -28.54 5.12
CA ILE A 263 -15.64 -28.50 3.87
C ILE A 263 -15.03 -27.13 3.60
N PRO A 264 -15.74 -26.00 3.73
CA PRO A 264 -15.13 -24.68 3.60
C PRO A 264 -13.92 -24.47 4.51
N LEU A 265 -14.02 -24.86 5.78
CA LEU A 265 -12.91 -24.73 6.73
C LEU A 265 -11.68 -25.54 6.30
N LEU A 266 -11.91 -26.79 5.87
CA LEU A 266 -10.83 -27.66 5.41
C LEU A 266 -10.13 -27.14 4.13
N ILE A 267 -10.86 -26.43 3.26
CA ILE A 267 -10.32 -25.86 2.03
C ILE A 267 -9.63 -24.51 2.32
N MET A 268 -10.24 -23.66 3.13
CA MET A 268 -9.74 -22.29 3.37
C MET A 268 -8.48 -22.29 4.23
N ILE A 269 -8.36 -23.12 5.25
CA ILE A 269 -7.17 -23.13 6.13
C ILE A 269 -5.86 -23.33 5.35
N PRO A 270 -5.71 -24.33 4.48
CA PRO A 270 -4.49 -24.48 3.69
C PRO A 270 -4.23 -23.32 2.74
N ILE A 271 -5.28 -22.71 2.18
CA ILE A 271 -5.17 -21.55 1.28
C ILE A 271 -4.63 -20.35 2.05
N GLU A 272 -5.21 -20.05 3.23
CA GLU A 272 -4.73 -18.97 4.09
C GLU A 272 -3.28 -19.16 4.52
N VAL A 273 -2.89 -20.37 4.91
CA VAL A 273 -1.50 -20.67 5.25
C VAL A 273 -0.57 -20.48 4.05
N ALA A 274 -1.00 -20.88 2.86
CA ALA A 274 -0.23 -20.65 1.64
C ALA A 274 -0.07 -19.15 1.33
N ILE A 275 -1.10 -18.33 1.56
CA ILE A 275 -1.04 -16.88 1.44
C ILE A 275 -0.06 -16.31 2.46
N PHE A 276 -0.12 -16.72 3.73
CA PHE A 276 0.82 -16.27 4.76
C PHE A 276 2.27 -16.60 4.41
N VAL A 277 2.52 -17.80 3.91
CA VAL A 277 3.87 -18.22 3.47
C VAL A 277 4.33 -17.38 2.28
N ASN A 278 3.47 -17.17 1.27
CA ASN A 278 3.80 -16.33 0.13
C ASN A 278 4.10 -14.89 0.54
N MET A 279 3.29 -14.34 1.45
CA MET A 279 3.46 -12.98 1.96
C MET A 279 4.62 -12.84 2.97
N ALA A 280 5.14 -13.93 3.53
CA ALA A 280 6.31 -13.89 4.37
C ALA A 280 7.63 -13.74 3.57
N VAL A 281 7.62 -14.08 2.27
CA VAL A 281 8.81 -14.05 1.42
C VAL A 281 9.48 -12.67 1.35
N PRO A 282 8.75 -11.56 1.10
CA PRO A 282 9.37 -10.23 1.05
C PRO A 282 10.09 -9.87 2.35
N TYR A 283 9.50 -10.15 3.50
CA TYR A 283 10.14 -9.92 4.80
C TYR A 283 11.43 -10.74 4.96
N ILE A 284 11.43 -12.02 4.55
CA ILE A 284 12.58 -12.91 4.66
C ILE A 284 13.71 -12.46 3.73
N VAL A 285 13.39 -11.98 2.53
CA VAL A 285 14.35 -11.48 1.55
C VAL A 285 14.83 -10.07 1.89
N GLY A 286 14.09 -9.33 2.70
CA GLY A 286 14.38 -7.94 3.05
C GLY A 286 13.92 -6.93 2.00
N ASP A 287 12.96 -7.33 1.15
CA ASP A 287 12.36 -6.46 0.14
C ASP A 287 11.15 -5.71 0.68
N THR A 288 10.95 -4.50 0.17
CA THR A 288 9.73 -3.74 0.38
C THR A 288 8.69 -4.08 -0.68
N MET A 289 7.43 -4.15 -0.29
CA MET A 289 6.33 -4.50 -1.19
C MET A 289 5.39 -3.30 -1.41
N ILE A 290 4.89 -3.15 -2.64
CA ILE A 290 3.81 -2.19 -2.92
C ILE A 290 2.52 -2.71 -2.29
N PHE A 291 1.82 -1.88 -1.53
CA PHE A 291 0.58 -2.24 -0.82
C PHE A 291 -0.50 -2.84 -1.75
N ILE A 292 -0.54 -2.40 -3.01
CA ILE A 292 -1.49 -2.91 -4.01
C ILE A 292 -1.31 -4.41 -4.25
N GLY A 293 -0.05 -4.88 -4.34
CA GLY A 293 0.26 -6.30 -4.51
C GLY A 293 -0.27 -7.14 -3.36
N TYR A 294 -0.14 -6.65 -2.13
CA TYR A 294 -0.67 -7.31 -0.94
C TYR A 294 -2.21 -7.44 -0.95
N ILE A 295 -2.91 -6.36 -1.34
CA ILE A 295 -4.37 -6.37 -1.47
C ILE A 295 -4.82 -7.41 -2.50
N ILE A 296 -4.18 -7.44 -3.68
CA ILE A 296 -4.52 -8.38 -4.76
C ILE A 296 -4.34 -9.83 -4.29
N VAL A 297 -3.18 -10.16 -3.73
CA VAL A 297 -2.88 -11.53 -3.29
C VAL A 297 -3.86 -12.02 -2.24
N SER A 298 -4.23 -11.17 -1.29
CA SER A 298 -5.21 -11.52 -0.24
C SER A 298 -6.63 -11.72 -0.77
N CYS A 299 -6.98 -11.12 -1.90
CA CYS A 299 -8.32 -11.22 -2.49
C CYS A 299 -8.46 -12.30 -3.56
N ILE A 300 -7.37 -12.92 -4.01
CA ILE A 300 -7.35 -14.04 -4.98
C ILE A 300 -7.59 -15.40 -4.29
N GLN A 301 -8.39 -15.46 -3.28
CA GLN A 301 -8.75 -16.72 -2.62
C GLN A 301 -9.67 -17.61 -3.44
#